data_fe08fbc9f359fd3134ea0d7e73b56884
#
_entry.id   fe08fbc9f359fd3134ea0d7e73b56884
#
_cell.length_a   1.000
_cell.length_b   1.000
_cell.length_c   1.000
_cell.angle_alpha   90.00
_cell.angle_beta   90.00
_cell.angle_gamma   90.00
#
_symmetry.space_group_name_H-M   'P 1'
#
loop_
_entity.id
_entity.type
_entity.pdbx_description
1 polymer ?
#
loop_
_entity_poly.entity_id
_entity_poly.type
_entity_poly.pdbx_seq_one_letter_code
_entity_poly.pdbx_strand_id
1 'polypeptide(L)'
;MNGGGFYTRKLQNLKDRICSFENLLAAYREAEKDKRYRNEVIVFRFNLEENLLSIQKELLEGIYKVGNYREFYVHYPKARLVMALGFRDRIVQWAIYRQINPFCDKRFIRHSYGCRTGKGTLAAAQCLLSWVQLVSRKPDARDWVILKGDVSKYFYRVDHATLLEIYALITDDPWFIWLVGTIINNPDLPFGLPEGASISDCPREKRLFDVGMPIGNLTSQESANIYLDLLDQYVKHVLRQHFYLRYMDDFIVLCRRNEVQTIYADIERFLREALKLTISPKSKIIPALQPVEFVGYLVSPHGMRLRKKTSRHIKRSLRSIERAYAEGRIGLDRALATIESYFGMTEHCSGYNLRRWIADHIALQRKEPDMKLPDATAPPDETGRRFYDILPQEDGTVDVYLNPDVTTYTDGAAREYDVAVRVIRGVIPWDGMEEDIRARYEAWCESAEVIHL
;
A
#
# COMPACT_ATOMS: atom_id res chain seq x y z
N MET A 1 -10.21 -31.33 -15.10
CA MET A 1 -10.49 -31.22 -13.63
C MET A 1 -11.99 -31.06 -13.42
N ASN A 2 -12.65 -31.98 -12.71
CA ASN A 2 -14.05 -31.77 -12.36
C ASN A 2 -14.15 -30.75 -11.22
N GLY A 3 -13.99 -29.50 -11.53
CA GLY A 3 -14.20 -28.38 -10.59
C GLY A 3 -15.68 -28.05 -10.34
N GLY A 4 -16.59 -28.91 -10.78
CA GLY A 4 -18.05 -28.68 -10.74
C GLY A 4 -18.69 -28.64 -9.36
N GLY A 5 -17.95 -28.91 -8.27
CA GLY A 5 -18.50 -28.91 -6.90
C GLY A 5 -18.37 -27.57 -6.14
N PHE A 6 -17.46 -26.69 -6.54
CA PHE A 6 -17.15 -25.49 -5.75
C PHE A 6 -17.89 -24.22 -6.22
N TYR A 7 -18.37 -24.16 -7.47
CA TYR A 7 -19.04 -22.99 -8.04
C TYR A 7 -20.43 -23.37 -8.58
N THR A 8 -21.39 -23.56 -7.69
CA THR A 8 -22.78 -23.93 -8.05
C THR A 8 -23.60 -22.77 -8.61
N ARG A 9 -23.20 -21.53 -8.37
CA ARG A 9 -23.88 -20.33 -8.86
C ARG A 9 -22.86 -19.37 -9.47
N LYS A 10 -23.07 -19.00 -10.74
CA LYS A 10 -22.22 -18.06 -11.48
C LYS A 10 -22.77 -16.65 -11.45
N LEU A 11 -21.86 -15.66 -11.56
CA LEU A 11 -22.23 -14.26 -11.75
C LEU A 11 -22.76 -14.07 -13.18
N GLN A 12 -23.84 -13.30 -13.28
CA GLN A 12 -24.49 -12.96 -14.54
C GLN A 12 -24.46 -11.46 -14.80
N ASN A 13 -24.59 -11.06 -16.07
CA ASN A 13 -24.69 -9.68 -16.51
C ASN A 13 -23.54 -8.78 -16.00
N LEU A 14 -22.30 -9.32 -16.01
CA LEU A 14 -21.14 -8.59 -15.55
C LEU A 14 -20.83 -7.38 -16.43
N LYS A 15 -21.00 -7.49 -17.75
CA LYS A 15 -20.84 -6.38 -18.69
C LYS A 15 -21.66 -5.17 -18.26
N ASP A 16 -22.97 -5.33 -18.11
CA ASP A 16 -23.88 -4.23 -17.77
C ASP A 16 -23.57 -3.63 -16.41
N ARG A 17 -23.26 -4.50 -15.43
CA ARG A 17 -22.97 -4.10 -14.05
C ARG A 17 -21.64 -3.36 -13.94
N ILE A 18 -20.59 -3.79 -14.64
CA ILE A 18 -19.26 -3.18 -14.59
C ILE A 18 -19.28 -1.87 -15.35
N CYS A 19 -19.93 -1.84 -16.53
CA CYS A 19 -19.97 -0.68 -17.40
C CYS A 19 -21.02 0.37 -16.99
N SER A 20 -21.90 0.11 -16.02
CA SER A 20 -22.90 1.13 -15.61
C SER A 20 -22.19 2.40 -15.13
N PHE A 21 -22.74 3.56 -15.49
CA PHE A 21 -22.18 4.85 -15.08
C PHE A 21 -22.09 4.98 -13.56
N GLU A 22 -23.11 4.50 -12.84
CA GLU A 22 -23.15 4.49 -11.37
C GLU A 22 -22.00 3.68 -10.78
N ASN A 23 -21.68 2.53 -11.37
CA ASN A 23 -20.54 1.71 -10.90
C ASN A 23 -19.21 2.39 -11.21
N LEU A 24 -19.05 3.00 -12.40
CA LEU A 24 -17.83 3.73 -12.76
C LEU A 24 -17.63 4.96 -11.87
N LEU A 25 -18.69 5.72 -11.57
CA LEU A 25 -18.63 6.86 -10.65
C LEU A 25 -18.28 6.41 -9.22
N ALA A 26 -18.84 5.30 -8.76
CA ALA A 26 -18.51 4.74 -7.46
C ALA A 26 -17.06 4.21 -7.44
N ALA A 27 -16.58 3.59 -8.51
CA ALA A 27 -15.20 3.16 -8.69
C ALA A 27 -14.21 4.33 -8.70
N TYR A 28 -14.58 5.46 -9.34
CA TYR A 28 -13.81 6.69 -9.27
C TYR A 28 -13.63 7.17 -7.82
N ARG A 29 -14.72 7.22 -7.04
CA ARG A 29 -14.67 7.64 -5.62
C ARG A 29 -13.75 6.77 -4.78
N GLU A 30 -13.74 5.46 -5.01
CA GLU A 30 -12.79 4.55 -4.35
C GLU A 30 -11.35 4.77 -4.82
N ALA A 31 -11.14 5.01 -6.12
CA ALA A 31 -9.82 5.22 -6.69
C ALA A 31 -9.18 6.54 -6.23
N GLU A 32 -9.98 7.61 -6.03
CA GLU A 32 -9.50 8.94 -5.58
C GLU A 32 -9.22 9.00 -4.07
N LYS A 33 -9.76 8.08 -3.29
CA LYS A 33 -9.63 8.10 -1.83
C LYS A 33 -8.16 8.19 -1.40
N ASP A 34 -7.85 9.13 -0.51
CA ASP A 34 -6.51 9.45 -0.02
C ASP A 34 -5.50 9.88 -1.11
N LYS A 35 -6.00 10.29 -2.31
CA LYS A 35 -5.15 10.69 -3.45
C LYS A 35 -5.67 11.94 -4.18
N ARG A 36 -6.67 12.64 -3.62
CA ARG A 36 -7.33 13.80 -4.23
C ARG A 36 -6.39 14.94 -4.61
N TYR A 37 -5.25 15.05 -3.92
CA TYR A 37 -4.19 16.03 -4.14
C TYR A 37 -3.22 15.67 -5.28
N ARG A 38 -3.33 14.49 -5.88
CA ARG A 38 -2.43 14.09 -6.97
C ARG A 38 -2.87 14.71 -8.28
N ASN A 39 -1.92 15.23 -9.06
CA ASN A 39 -2.19 15.88 -10.33
C ASN A 39 -3.02 15.00 -11.29
N GLU A 40 -2.72 13.70 -11.39
CA GLU A 40 -3.48 12.76 -12.23
C GLU A 40 -4.96 12.68 -11.84
N VAL A 41 -5.27 12.80 -10.54
CA VAL A 41 -6.65 12.79 -10.02
C VAL A 41 -7.33 14.14 -10.27
N ILE A 42 -6.61 15.24 -10.03
CA ILE A 42 -7.12 16.61 -10.24
C ILE A 42 -7.47 16.81 -11.71
N VAL A 43 -6.55 16.47 -12.63
CA VAL A 43 -6.78 16.58 -14.08
C VAL A 43 -7.96 15.71 -14.52
N PHE A 44 -8.08 14.49 -14.04
CA PHE A 44 -9.22 13.62 -14.35
C PHE A 44 -10.56 14.20 -13.87
N ARG A 45 -10.55 14.84 -12.70
CA ARG A 45 -11.74 15.43 -12.09
C ARG A 45 -12.29 16.63 -12.87
N PHE A 46 -11.45 17.42 -13.54
CA PHE A 46 -11.93 18.58 -14.32
C PHE A 46 -12.94 18.21 -15.39
N ASN A 47 -12.79 17.04 -16.01
CA ASN A 47 -13.70 16.53 -17.04
C ASN A 47 -14.27 15.16 -16.61
N LEU A 48 -14.74 15.06 -15.36
CA LEU A 48 -15.12 13.78 -14.73
C LEU A 48 -16.13 12.99 -15.53
N GLU A 49 -17.24 13.63 -15.92
CA GLU A 49 -18.31 12.97 -16.65
C GLU A 49 -17.85 12.47 -18.02
N GLU A 50 -17.21 13.32 -18.80
CA GLU A 50 -16.67 12.96 -20.13
C GLU A 50 -15.66 11.83 -20.04
N ASN A 51 -14.75 11.88 -19.04
CA ASN A 51 -13.76 10.83 -18.82
C ASN A 51 -14.41 9.49 -18.44
N LEU A 52 -15.45 9.51 -17.60
CA LEU A 52 -16.19 8.29 -17.23
C LEU A 52 -17.00 7.74 -18.41
N LEU A 53 -17.64 8.59 -19.21
CA LEU A 53 -18.36 8.20 -20.41
C LEU A 53 -17.42 7.62 -21.48
N SER A 54 -16.21 8.18 -21.62
CA SER A 54 -15.18 7.61 -22.50
C SER A 54 -14.77 6.20 -22.06
N ILE A 55 -14.53 5.99 -20.75
CA ILE A 55 -14.23 4.65 -20.21
C ILE A 55 -15.41 3.70 -20.48
N GLN A 56 -16.63 4.13 -20.19
CA GLN A 56 -17.84 3.34 -20.41
C GLN A 56 -17.96 2.90 -21.88
N LYS A 57 -17.80 3.84 -22.80
CA LYS A 57 -17.85 3.57 -24.25
C LYS A 57 -16.84 2.52 -24.67
N GLU A 58 -15.57 2.70 -24.29
CA GLU A 58 -14.51 1.75 -24.64
C GLU A 58 -14.76 0.34 -24.08
N LEU A 59 -15.28 0.24 -22.87
CA LEU A 59 -15.65 -1.03 -22.25
C LEU A 59 -16.83 -1.69 -22.97
N LEU A 60 -17.90 -0.93 -23.28
CA LEU A 60 -19.07 -1.45 -23.96
C LEU A 60 -18.77 -1.90 -25.39
N GLU A 61 -17.93 -1.16 -26.11
CA GLU A 61 -17.50 -1.48 -27.48
C GLU A 61 -16.43 -2.56 -27.55
N GLY A 62 -15.85 -2.99 -26.41
CA GLY A 62 -14.80 -4.00 -26.37
C GLY A 62 -13.46 -3.54 -26.94
N ILE A 63 -13.19 -2.24 -26.94
CA ILE A 63 -11.95 -1.62 -27.45
C ILE A 63 -11.03 -1.09 -26.36
N TYR A 64 -11.39 -1.30 -25.09
CA TYR A 64 -10.57 -0.89 -23.96
C TYR A 64 -9.17 -1.48 -24.05
N LYS A 65 -8.17 -0.62 -23.85
CA LYS A 65 -6.74 -0.98 -23.74
C LYS A 65 -6.19 -0.45 -22.43
N VAL A 66 -5.38 -1.28 -21.79
CA VAL A 66 -4.65 -0.88 -20.58
C VAL A 66 -3.60 0.17 -20.95
N GLY A 67 -3.55 1.25 -20.20
CA GLY A 67 -2.56 2.31 -20.39
C GLY A 67 -1.15 1.90 -19.97
N ASN A 68 -0.23 2.83 -20.13
CA ASN A 68 1.18 2.60 -19.82
C ASN A 68 1.43 2.40 -18.33
N TYR A 69 2.25 1.42 -18.00
CA TYR A 69 2.72 1.17 -16.65
C TYR A 69 3.95 2.04 -16.33
N ARG A 70 3.98 2.60 -15.12
CA ARG A 70 5.17 3.18 -14.55
C ARG A 70 5.86 2.15 -13.65
N GLU A 71 7.04 1.69 -14.06
CA GLU A 71 7.84 0.73 -13.30
C GLU A 71 8.72 1.45 -12.27
N PHE A 72 8.77 0.94 -11.05
CA PHE A 72 9.71 1.38 -10.03
C PHE A 72 9.97 0.27 -9.00
N TYR A 73 11.16 0.32 -8.36
CA TYR A 73 11.53 -0.64 -7.35
C TYR A 73 11.18 -0.16 -5.95
N VAL A 74 10.55 -1.04 -5.17
CA VAL A 74 10.38 -0.89 -3.73
C VAL A 74 11.35 -1.85 -3.05
N HIS A 75 12.30 -1.32 -2.28
CA HIS A 75 13.40 -2.12 -1.72
C HIS A 75 13.09 -2.75 -0.35
N TYR A 76 12.06 -2.30 0.34
CA TYR A 76 11.70 -2.82 1.67
C TYR A 76 10.30 -3.47 1.65
N PRO A 77 10.10 -4.63 2.33
CA PRO A 77 11.05 -5.49 3.05
C PRO A 77 11.97 -6.35 2.16
N LYS A 78 11.63 -6.48 0.88
CA LYS A 78 12.39 -7.13 -0.19
C LYS A 78 12.28 -6.26 -1.45
N ALA A 79 13.28 -6.29 -2.31
CA ALA A 79 13.19 -5.66 -3.62
C ALA A 79 12.02 -6.27 -4.41
N ARG A 80 11.11 -5.41 -4.88
CA ARG A 80 9.98 -5.78 -5.73
C ARG A 80 9.84 -4.75 -6.83
N LEU A 81 9.68 -5.21 -8.04
CA LEU A 81 9.26 -4.36 -9.14
C LEU A 81 7.76 -4.09 -9.00
N VAL A 82 7.40 -2.84 -8.80
CA VAL A 82 6.01 -2.38 -8.76
C VAL A 82 5.69 -1.72 -10.08
N MET A 83 4.56 -2.09 -10.65
CA MET A 83 4.03 -1.59 -11.90
C MET A 83 2.75 -0.82 -11.62
N ALA A 84 2.82 0.50 -11.64
CA ALA A 84 1.69 1.36 -11.32
C ALA A 84 0.99 1.82 -12.60
N LEU A 85 -0.30 1.59 -12.67
CA LEU A 85 -1.19 2.12 -13.70
C LEU A 85 -1.57 3.58 -13.46
N GLY A 86 -1.90 4.28 -14.53
CA GLY A 86 -2.53 5.59 -14.51
C GLY A 86 -3.88 5.57 -13.78
N PHE A 87 -4.37 6.75 -13.41
CA PHE A 87 -5.58 6.88 -12.60
C PHE A 87 -6.83 6.33 -13.31
N ARG A 88 -6.93 6.53 -14.62
CA ARG A 88 -8.01 6.01 -15.48
C ARG A 88 -8.17 4.48 -15.35
N ASP A 89 -7.09 3.75 -15.48
CA ASP A 89 -7.14 2.27 -15.43
C ASP A 89 -7.42 1.75 -14.02
N ARG A 90 -7.03 2.50 -12.99
CA ARG A 90 -7.41 2.17 -11.61
C ARG A 90 -8.92 2.25 -11.40
N ILE A 91 -9.63 3.17 -12.09
CA ILE A 91 -11.09 3.23 -12.04
C ILE A 91 -11.68 1.95 -12.64
N VAL A 92 -11.18 1.49 -13.79
CA VAL A 92 -11.62 0.22 -14.41
C VAL A 92 -11.39 -0.95 -13.45
N GLN A 93 -10.22 -1.02 -12.81
CA GLN A 93 -9.94 -2.08 -11.83
C GLN A 93 -10.88 -2.04 -10.62
N TRP A 94 -11.19 -0.85 -10.10
CA TRP A 94 -12.18 -0.70 -9.04
C TRP A 94 -13.59 -1.08 -9.50
N ALA A 95 -13.97 -0.75 -10.74
CA ALA A 95 -15.27 -1.14 -11.30
C ALA A 95 -15.43 -2.67 -11.39
N ILE A 96 -14.37 -3.38 -11.77
CA ILE A 96 -14.32 -4.85 -11.76
C ILE A 96 -14.41 -5.37 -10.31
N TYR A 97 -13.52 -4.92 -9.45
CA TYR A 97 -13.41 -5.37 -8.05
C TYR A 97 -14.75 -5.26 -7.31
N ARG A 98 -15.44 -4.14 -7.45
CA ARG A 98 -16.74 -3.88 -6.81
C ARG A 98 -17.82 -4.91 -7.18
N GLN A 99 -17.76 -5.47 -8.38
CA GLN A 99 -18.75 -6.43 -8.86
C GLN A 99 -18.39 -7.89 -8.53
N ILE A 100 -17.10 -8.20 -8.44
CA ILE A 100 -16.61 -9.57 -8.27
C ILE A 100 -16.31 -9.89 -6.82
N ASN A 101 -15.61 -8.98 -6.11
CA ASN A 101 -15.13 -9.26 -4.76
C ASN A 101 -16.24 -9.69 -3.78
N PRO A 102 -17.45 -9.08 -3.74
CA PRO A 102 -18.50 -9.52 -2.81
C PRO A 102 -18.96 -10.97 -3.03
N PHE A 103 -18.82 -11.47 -4.25
CA PHE A 103 -19.16 -12.84 -4.60
C PHE A 103 -18.02 -13.80 -4.22
N CYS A 104 -16.78 -13.45 -4.55
CA CYS A 104 -15.61 -14.26 -4.26
C CYS A 104 -15.32 -14.31 -2.76
N ASP A 105 -15.40 -13.18 -2.06
CA ASP A 105 -15.11 -13.09 -0.62
C ASP A 105 -16.00 -14.00 0.24
N LYS A 106 -17.28 -14.19 -0.16
CA LYS A 106 -18.20 -15.12 0.50
C LYS A 106 -17.80 -16.59 0.34
N ARG A 107 -17.02 -16.91 -0.68
CA ARG A 107 -16.59 -18.28 -1.02
C ARG A 107 -15.22 -18.62 -0.46
N PHE A 108 -14.37 -17.64 -0.31
CA PHE A 108 -13.06 -17.84 0.29
C PHE A 108 -13.20 -18.47 1.67
N ILE A 109 -12.34 -19.42 1.96
CA ILE A 109 -12.31 -20.04 3.29
C ILE A 109 -12.19 -18.98 4.38
N ARG A 110 -12.75 -19.27 5.57
CA ARG A 110 -12.68 -18.36 6.72
C ARG A 110 -11.24 -17.91 7.02
N HIS A 111 -10.27 -18.80 6.84
CA HIS A 111 -8.88 -18.60 7.23
C HIS A 111 -7.95 -18.14 6.08
N SER A 112 -8.51 -17.57 5.01
CA SER A 112 -7.78 -16.75 4.04
C SER A 112 -7.77 -15.29 4.49
N TYR A 113 -6.58 -14.70 4.67
CA TYR A 113 -6.41 -13.41 5.37
C TYR A 113 -5.82 -12.30 4.50
N GLY A 114 -5.23 -12.60 3.36
CA GLY A 114 -4.61 -11.61 2.48
C GLY A 114 -5.64 -10.77 1.72
N CYS A 115 -5.46 -9.44 1.67
CA CYS A 115 -6.28 -8.50 0.86
C CYS A 115 -7.80 -8.65 1.02
N ARG A 116 -8.28 -8.89 2.24
CA ARG A 116 -9.70 -9.02 2.57
C ARG A 116 -10.08 -8.07 3.69
N THR A 117 -11.25 -7.44 3.59
CA THR A 117 -11.78 -6.52 4.62
C THR A 117 -12.00 -7.26 5.95
N GLY A 118 -11.59 -6.65 7.06
CA GLY A 118 -11.68 -7.24 8.40
C GLY A 118 -10.71 -8.39 8.67
N LYS A 119 -9.78 -8.65 7.76
CA LYS A 119 -8.71 -9.66 7.86
C LYS A 119 -7.35 -8.94 8.02
N GLY A 120 -6.27 -9.53 7.60
CA GLY A 120 -4.95 -8.92 7.62
C GLY A 120 -3.93 -9.71 8.44
N THR A 121 -2.73 -9.15 8.56
CA THR A 121 -1.59 -9.82 9.20
C THR A 121 -1.83 -10.13 10.67
N LEU A 122 -2.44 -9.19 11.40
CA LEU A 122 -2.74 -9.37 12.82
C LEU A 122 -3.73 -10.50 13.05
N ALA A 123 -4.85 -10.50 12.33
CA ALA A 123 -5.88 -11.54 12.46
C ALA A 123 -5.33 -12.94 12.09
N ALA A 124 -4.46 -13.02 11.07
CA ALA A 124 -3.79 -14.27 10.69
C ALA A 124 -2.85 -14.77 11.80
N ALA A 125 -2.05 -13.88 12.40
CA ALA A 125 -1.13 -14.23 13.48
C ALA A 125 -1.89 -14.64 14.76
N GLN A 126 -2.99 -13.96 15.09
CA GLN A 126 -3.86 -14.31 16.23
C GLN A 126 -4.55 -15.65 16.03
N CYS A 127 -4.99 -15.96 14.81
CA CYS A 127 -5.54 -17.26 14.48
C CYS A 127 -4.51 -18.38 14.70
N LEU A 128 -3.29 -18.20 14.19
CA LEU A 128 -2.20 -19.15 14.41
C LEU A 128 -1.88 -19.29 15.91
N LEU A 129 -1.83 -18.18 16.65
CA LEU A 129 -1.58 -18.19 18.09
C LEU A 129 -2.64 -19.05 18.82
N SER A 130 -3.92 -18.83 18.53
CA SER A 130 -5.00 -19.60 19.16
C SER A 130 -4.88 -21.11 18.89
N TRP A 131 -4.48 -21.50 17.68
CA TRP A 131 -4.28 -22.90 17.33
C TRP A 131 -3.07 -23.52 18.01
N VAL A 132 -1.95 -22.83 18.06
CA VAL A 132 -0.74 -23.29 18.74
C VAL A 132 -0.99 -23.43 20.25
N GLN A 133 -1.70 -22.48 20.86
CA GLN A 133 -2.11 -22.59 22.27
C GLN A 133 -3.08 -23.74 22.53
N LEU A 134 -4.03 -23.97 21.62
CA LEU A 134 -4.95 -25.12 21.73
C LEU A 134 -4.19 -26.45 21.69
N VAL A 135 -3.27 -26.58 20.73
CA VAL A 135 -2.45 -27.78 20.57
C VAL A 135 -1.50 -27.97 21.73
N SER A 136 -0.90 -26.91 22.27
CA SER A 136 0.05 -26.98 23.38
C SER A 136 -0.54 -27.55 24.68
N ARG A 137 -1.86 -27.52 24.82
CA ARG A 137 -2.58 -28.07 25.98
C ARG A 137 -2.93 -29.55 25.83
N LYS A 138 -2.68 -30.16 24.66
CA LYS A 138 -2.98 -31.56 24.40
C LYS A 138 -1.87 -32.47 24.99
N PRO A 139 -2.20 -33.67 25.46
CA PRO A 139 -1.21 -34.62 25.96
C PRO A 139 -0.12 -34.96 24.92
N ASP A 140 -0.51 -34.97 23.64
CA ASP A 140 0.31 -35.32 22.48
C ASP A 140 0.84 -34.08 21.74
N ALA A 141 0.95 -32.93 22.39
CA ALA A 141 1.38 -31.67 21.79
C ALA A 141 2.74 -31.77 21.07
N ARG A 142 3.64 -32.67 21.51
CA ARG A 142 4.96 -32.91 20.89
C ARG A 142 4.89 -33.56 19.52
N ASP A 143 3.78 -34.22 19.20
CA ASP A 143 3.54 -34.90 17.92
C ASP A 143 2.96 -33.95 16.86
N TRP A 144 2.73 -32.70 17.23
CA TRP A 144 2.23 -31.69 16.30
C TRP A 144 3.33 -30.85 15.71
N VAL A 145 3.16 -30.55 14.42
CA VAL A 145 4.11 -29.71 13.65
C VAL A 145 3.36 -28.67 12.84
N ILE A 146 4.07 -27.59 12.53
CA ILE A 146 3.63 -26.55 11.63
C ILE A 146 4.39 -26.72 10.32
N LEU A 147 3.65 -27.03 9.25
CA LEU A 147 4.15 -26.85 7.89
C LEU A 147 3.92 -25.39 7.51
N LYS A 148 5.01 -24.64 7.41
CA LYS A 148 5.00 -23.29 6.85
C LYS A 148 5.42 -23.37 5.40
N GLY A 149 4.49 -23.14 4.49
CA GLY A 149 4.71 -23.12 3.05
C GLY A 149 4.65 -21.71 2.48
N ASP A 150 5.34 -21.52 1.36
CA ASP A 150 5.38 -20.29 0.58
C ASP A 150 5.36 -20.67 -0.91
N VAL A 151 4.58 -19.98 -1.73
CA VAL A 151 4.55 -20.23 -3.18
C VAL A 151 5.67 -19.44 -3.84
N SER A 152 6.51 -20.13 -4.60
CA SER A 152 7.69 -19.51 -5.21
C SER A 152 7.31 -18.46 -6.25
N LYS A 153 7.77 -17.20 -6.03
CA LYS A 153 7.60 -16.08 -6.98
C LYS A 153 6.18 -15.93 -7.52
N TYR A 154 5.19 -16.12 -6.65
CA TYR A 154 3.80 -16.29 -6.97
C TYR A 154 3.28 -15.31 -8.03
N PHE A 155 3.37 -13.98 -7.81
CA PHE A 155 2.89 -12.96 -8.75
C PHE A 155 3.55 -13.01 -10.12
N TYR A 156 4.75 -13.55 -10.22
CA TYR A 156 5.49 -13.66 -11.48
C TYR A 156 5.25 -14.99 -12.20
N ARG A 157 4.50 -15.93 -11.58
CA ARG A 157 4.33 -17.29 -12.09
C ARG A 157 2.87 -17.70 -12.28
N VAL A 158 1.90 -16.83 -12.02
CA VAL A 158 0.49 -17.12 -12.30
C VAL A 158 0.30 -17.35 -13.79
N ASP A 159 -0.14 -18.54 -14.17
CA ASP A 159 -0.42 -18.91 -15.56
C ASP A 159 -1.72 -18.26 -16.03
N HIS A 160 -1.67 -17.50 -17.14
CA HIS A 160 -2.81 -16.71 -17.60
C HIS A 160 -3.96 -17.59 -18.08
N ALA A 161 -3.67 -18.70 -18.80
CA ALA A 161 -4.71 -19.62 -19.25
C ALA A 161 -5.46 -20.24 -18.07
N THR A 162 -4.73 -20.74 -17.07
CA THR A 162 -5.32 -21.28 -15.83
C THR A 162 -6.14 -20.23 -15.08
N LEU A 163 -5.66 -18.97 -15.02
CA LEU A 163 -6.41 -17.89 -14.37
C LEU A 163 -7.73 -17.60 -15.08
N LEU A 164 -7.74 -17.57 -16.41
CA LEU A 164 -8.95 -17.36 -17.21
C LEU A 164 -9.93 -18.54 -17.06
N GLU A 165 -9.43 -19.79 -17.03
CA GLU A 165 -10.25 -20.96 -16.71
C GLU A 165 -10.91 -20.87 -15.32
N ILE A 166 -10.19 -20.36 -14.31
CA ILE A 166 -10.73 -20.15 -12.97
C ILE A 166 -11.82 -19.06 -13.01
N TYR A 167 -11.62 -17.98 -13.76
CA TYR A 167 -12.66 -16.97 -13.93
C TYR A 167 -13.89 -17.51 -14.67
N ALA A 168 -13.73 -18.45 -15.60
CA ALA A 168 -14.83 -19.13 -16.27
C ALA A 168 -15.66 -20.03 -15.32
N LEU A 169 -15.11 -20.42 -14.15
CA LEU A 169 -15.91 -21.03 -13.09
C LEU A 169 -16.80 -20.01 -12.37
N ILE A 170 -16.43 -18.72 -12.36
CA ILE A 170 -17.14 -17.64 -11.66
C ILE A 170 -18.26 -17.07 -12.55
N THR A 171 -18.04 -16.96 -13.85
CA THR A 171 -18.98 -16.39 -14.82
C THR A 171 -18.86 -17.04 -16.19
N ASP A 172 -19.98 -17.09 -16.92
CA ASP A 172 -20.03 -17.50 -18.33
C ASP A 172 -19.98 -16.28 -19.28
N ASP A 173 -19.79 -15.06 -18.78
CA ASP A 173 -19.76 -13.84 -19.56
C ASP A 173 -18.45 -13.73 -20.37
N PRO A 174 -18.48 -13.94 -21.71
CA PRO A 174 -17.26 -13.91 -22.53
C PRO A 174 -16.63 -12.52 -22.59
N TRP A 175 -17.44 -11.45 -22.46
CA TRP A 175 -16.94 -10.09 -22.39
C TRP A 175 -16.07 -9.88 -21.14
N PHE A 176 -16.50 -10.44 -20.01
CA PHE A 176 -15.72 -10.35 -18.77
C PHE A 176 -14.38 -11.11 -18.88
N ILE A 177 -14.38 -12.29 -19.46
CA ILE A 177 -13.15 -13.08 -19.73
C ILE A 177 -12.21 -12.30 -20.66
N TRP A 178 -12.75 -11.66 -21.70
CA TRP A 178 -12.00 -10.75 -22.57
C TRP A 178 -11.37 -9.58 -21.77
N LEU A 179 -12.15 -8.91 -20.91
CA LEU A 179 -11.66 -7.76 -20.13
C LEU A 179 -10.52 -8.16 -19.18
N VAL A 180 -10.66 -9.26 -18.46
CA VAL A 180 -9.60 -9.79 -17.59
C VAL A 180 -8.38 -10.16 -18.42
N GLY A 181 -8.59 -10.86 -19.55
CA GLY A 181 -7.52 -11.20 -20.50
C GLY A 181 -6.75 -9.96 -20.98
N THR A 182 -7.46 -8.88 -21.33
CA THR A 182 -6.85 -7.60 -21.73
C THR A 182 -5.97 -6.99 -20.62
N ILE A 183 -6.39 -7.14 -19.34
CA ILE A 183 -5.64 -6.59 -18.20
C ILE A 183 -4.39 -7.40 -17.89
N ILE A 184 -4.44 -8.73 -18.01
CA ILE A 184 -3.31 -9.61 -17.67
C ILE A 184 -2.34 -9.81 -18.83
N ASN A 185 -2.83 -9.84 -20.07
CA ASN A 185 -2.02 -10.04 -21.29
C ASN A 185 -1.65 -8.69 -21.92
N ASN A 186 -0.84 -7.89 -21.26
CA ASN A 186 -0.36 -6.65 -21.88
C ASN A 186 0.69 -6.98 -22.96
N PRO A 187 0.43 -6.67 -24.25
CA PRO A 187 1.34 -7.03 -25.33
C PRO A 187 2.68 -6.26 -25.29
N ASP A 188 2.69 -5.12 -24.62
CA ASP A 188 3.87 -4.25 -24.57
C ASP A 188 4.72 -4.47 -23.33
N LEU A 189 4.20 -5.19 -22.31
CA LEU A 189 4.87 -5.33 -21.02
C LEU A 189 4.72 -6.73 -20.43
N PRO A 190 5.74 -7.59 -20.57
CA PRO A 190 5.73 -8.90 -19.95
C PRO A 190 5.93 -8.83 -18.43
N PHE A 191 5.15 -9.61 -17.68
CA PHE A 191 5.21 -9.66 -16.22
C PHE A 191 5.90 -10.91 -15.69
N GLY A 192 5.91 -11.99 -16.48
CA GLY A 192 6.36 -13.30 -16.05
C GLY A 192 7.86 -13.43 -15.89
N LEU A 193 8.28 -14.31 -14.99
CA LEU A 193 9.68 -14.69 -14.85
C LEU A 193 9.87 -16.13 -15.34
N PRO A 194 10.93 -16.42 -16.10
CA PRO A 194 11.37 -17.77 -16.38
C PRO A 194 11.60 -18.56 -15.08
N GLU A 195 11.54 -19.86 -15.15
CA GLU A 195 11.83 -20.72 -14.00
C GLU A 195 13.26 -20.50 -13.53
N GLY A 196 13.44 -20.40 -12.21
CA GLY A 196 14.74 -20.09 -11.62
C GLY A 196 15.17 -18.63 -11.66
N ALA A 197 14.67 -17.80 -12.60
CA ALA A 197 15.07 -16.40 -12.74
C ALA A 197 14.67 -15.52 -11.56
N SER A 198 15.48 -14.50 -11.24
CA SER A 198 15.14 -13.44 -10.27
C SER A 198 14.77 -12.16 -11.00
N ILE A 199 13.90 -11.35 -10.41
CA ILE A 199 13.51 -10.06 -11.01
C ILE A 199 14.68 -9.08 -11.15
N SER A 200 15.67 -9.18 -10.26
CA SER A 200 16.91 -8.40 -10.33
C SER A 200 17.82 -8.78 -11.51
N ASP A 201 17.69 -10.02 -11.99
CA ASP A 201 18.59 -10.62 -12.98
C ASP A 201 17.87 -10.96 -14.29
N CYS A 202 16.57 -10.57 -14.41
CA CYS A 202 15.76 -10.81 -15.59
C CYS A 202 15.38 -9.48 -16.25
N PRO A 203 16.12 -9.03 -17.26
CA PRO A 203 15.75 -7.84 -18.02
C PRO A 203 14.40 -8.04 -18.73
N ARG A 204 13.76 -6.94 -19.12
CA ARG A 204 12.40 -6.93 -19.66
C ARG A 204 12.23 -7.89 -20.85
N GLU A 205 13.20 -7.95 -21.73
CA GLU A 205 13.19 -8.74 -22.96
C GLU A 205 13.22 -10.25 -22.71
N LYS A 206 13.60 -10.67 -21.51
CA LYS A 206 13.64 -12.09 -21.09
C LYS A 206 12.42 -12.49 -20.27
N ARG A 207 11.52 -11.56 -19.98
CA ARG A 207 10.28 -11.87 -19.26
C ARG A 207 9.26 -12.56 -20.17
N LEU A 208 8.33 -13.27 -19.56
CA LEU A 208 7.30 -14.06 -20.24
C LEU A 208 5.98 -13.28 -20.28
N PHE A 209 5.22 -13.44 -21.38
CA PHE A 209 3.95 -12.77 -21.62
C PHE A 209 2.74 -13.58 -21.14
N ASP A 210 2.85 -14.91 -21.11
CA ASP A 210 1.77 -15.86 -20.82
C ASP A 210 1.64 -16.22 -19.32
N VAL A 211 2.51 -15.66 -18.50
CA VAL A 211 2.52 -15.85 -17.05
C VAL A 211 2.82 -14.54 -16.32
N GLY A 212 2.38 -14.46 -15.08
CA GLY A 212 2.67 -13.35 -14.18
C GLY A 212 1.60 -12.27 -14.18
N MET A 213 1.54 -11.54 -13.07
CA MET A 213 0.63 -10.42 -12.87
C MET A 213 1.40 -9.21 -12.33
N PRO A 214 1.04 -7.98 -12.77
CA PRO A 214 1.71 -6.76 -12.30
C PRO A 214 1.49 -6.55 -10.80
N ILE A 215 2.58 -6.38 -10.06
CA ILE A 215 2.51 -6.03 -8.65
C ILE A 215 2.16 -4.54 -8.54
N GLY A 216 1.06 -4.24 -7.87
CA GLY A 216 0.55 -2.87 -7.68
C GLY A 216 -0.87 -2.67 -8.19
N ASN A 217 -1.40 -3.61 -8.96
CA ASN A 217 -2.77 -3.58 -9.44
C ASN A 217 -3.75 -4.18 -8.44
N LEU A 218 -4.94 -3.58 -8.31
CA LEU A 218 -6.01 -4.11 -7.47
C LEU A 218 -6.52 -5.45 -7.99
N THR A 219 -6.72 -5.55 -9.31
CA THR A 219 -7.16 -6.81 -9.94
C THR A 219 -6.14 -7.93 -9.79
N SER A 220 -4.83 -7.63 -9.77
CA SER A 220 -3.82 -8.66 -9.48
C SER A 220 -3.93 -9.23 -8.07
N GLN A 221 -4.29 -8.41 -7.08
CA GLN A 221 -4.50 -8.87 -5.71
C GLN A 221 -5.75 -9.75 -5.59
N GLU A 222 -6.81 -9.36 -6.26
CA GLU A 222 -8.06 -10.14 -6.32
C GLU A 222 -7.84 -11.47 -7.05
N SER A 223 -7.25 -11.44 -8.24
CA SER A 223 -6.87 -12.62 -9.02
C SER A 223 -5.98 -13.58 -8.23
N ALA A 224 -5.04 -13.03 -7.43
CA ALA A 224 -4.17 -13.83 -6.59
C ALA A 224 -4.96 -14.61 -5.52
N ASN A 225 -5.96 -14.01 -4.91
CA ASN A 225 -6.81 -14.72 -3.97
C ASN A 225 -7.69 -15.75 -4.65
N ILE A 226 -8.29 -15.42 -5.80
CA ILE A 226 -9.14 -16.30 -6.60
C ILE A 226 -8.34 -17.52 -7.08
N TYR A 227 -7.11 -17.31 -7.55
CA TYR A 227 -6.25 -18.39 -8.06
C TYR A 227 -5.89 -19.41 -6.98
N LEU A 228 -5.49 -18.92 -5.79
CA LEU A 228 -5.13 -19.80 -4.66
C LEU A 228 -6.35 -20.29 -3.84
N ASP A 229 -7.56 -19.80 -4.12
CA ASP A 229 -8.76 -20.35 -3.49
C ASP A 229 -8.94 -21.84 -3.84
N LEU A 230 -8.55 -22.25 -5.05
CA LEU A 230 -8.58 -23.68 -5.42
C LEU A 230 -7.68 -24.54 -4.50
N LEU A 231 -6.50 -24.02 -4.14
CA LEU A 231 -5.64 -24.67 -3.15
C LEU A 231 -6.32 -24.69 -1.76
N ASP A 232 -6.92 -23.56 -1.36
CA ASP A 232 -7.61 -23.45 -0.08
C ASP A 232 -8.74 -24.49 0.03
N GLN A 233 -9.56 -24.61 -1.02
CA GLN A 233 -10.64 -25.59 -1.10
C GLN A 233 -10.10 -27.03 -1.09
N TYR A 234 -9.04 -27.31 -1.85
CA TYR A 234 -8.39 -28.61 -1.87
C TYR A 234 -7.89 -29.02 -0.47
N VAL A 235 -7.15 -28.15 0.19
CA VAL A 235 -6.59 -28.43 1.53
C VAL A 235 -7.70 -28.61 2.57
N LYS A 236 -8.76 -27.78 2.51
CA LYS A 236 -9.88 -27.85 3.49
C LYS A 236 -10.81 -29.02 3.25
N HIS A 237 -11.17 -29.31 2.02
CA HIS A 237 -12.25 -30.23 1.71
C HIS A 237 -11.77 -31.58 1.20
N VAL A 238 -10.65 -31.68 0.51
CA VAL A 238 -10.06 -32.92 0.03
C VAL A 238 -9.07 -33.49 1.04
N LEU A 239 -8.06 -32.70 1.43
CA LEU A 239 -7.09 -33.12 2.45
C LEU A 239 -7.63 -33.01 3.89
N ARG A 240 -8.82 -32.39 4.07
CA ARG A 240 -9.53 -32.25 5.35
C ARG A 240 -8.68 -31.66 6.48
N GLN A 241 -7.78 -30.73 6.12
CA GLN A 241 -6.92 -30.10 7.10
C GLN A 241 -7.68 -29.03 7.89
N HIS A 242 -7.98 -29.31 9.15
CA HIS A 242 -8.75 -28.41 10.01
C HIS A 242 -8.00 -27.12 10.30
N PHE A 243 -6.72 -27.20 10.65
CA PHE A 243 -5.87 -26.06 10.99
C PHE A 243 -5.03 -25.62 9.77
N TYR A 244 -5.70 -25.04 8.79
CA TYR A 244 -5.09 -24.46 7.60
C TYR A 244 -5.46 -22.98 7.49
N LEU A 245 -4.48 -22.12 7.28
CA LEU A 245 -4.67 -20.70 7.00
C LEU A 245 -3.70 -20.23 5.92
N ARG A 246 -4.09 -19.20 5.19
CA ARG A 246 -3.28 -18.57 4.14
C ARG A 246 -3.28 -17.05 4.27
N TYR A 247 -2.13 -16.45 4.02
CA TYR A 247 -1.96 -15.02 3.82
C TYR A 247 -1.22 -14.78 2.50
N MET A 248 -1.95 -14.45 1.44
CA MET A 248 -1.46 -14.37 0.06
C MET A 248 -0.79 -15.69 -0.36
N ASP A 249 0.52 -15.67 -0.64
CA ASP A 249 1.38 -16.81 -1.00
C ASP A 249 1.91 -17.62 0.18
N ASP A 250 1.91 -17.04 1.39
CA ASP A 250 2.30 -17.73 2.62
C ASP A 250 1.13 -18.55 3.20
N PHE A 251 1.33 -19.84 3.48
CA PHE A 251 0.33 -20.69 4.14
C PHE A 251 0.90 -21.47 5.32
N ILE A 252 0.01 -21.84 6.23
CA ILE A 252 0.30 -22.65 7.41
C ILE A 252 -0.64 -23.83 7.45
N VAL A 253 -0.09 -25.04 7.67
CA VAL A 253 -0.83 -26.22 8.09
C VAL A 253 -0.29 -26.68 9.43
N LEU A 254 -1.15 -26.76 10.44
CA LEU A 254 -0.81 -27.34 11.75
C LEU A 254 -1.42 -28.75 11.81
N CYS A 255 -0.58 -29.78 11.78
CA CYS A 255 -0.99 -31.18 11.63
C CYS A 255 -0.11 -32.11 12.48
N ARG A 256 -0.41 -33.40 12.44
CA ARG A 256 0.41 -34.43 13.06
C ARG A 256 1.73 -34.64 12.31
N ARG A 257 2.79 -34.94 13.06
CA ARG A 257 4.15 -35.17 12.51
C ARG A 257 4.18 -36.31 11.49
N ASN A 258 3.40 -37.38 11.73
CA ASN A 258 3.33 -38.54 10.82
C ASN A 258 2.58 -38.24 9.51
N GLU A 259 1.76 -37.19 9.45
CA GLU A 259 0.95 -36.82 8.27
C GLU A 259 1.61 -35.73 7.40
N VAL A 260 2.54 -34.96 7.98
CA VAL A 260 3.04 -33.71 7.36
C VAL A 260 3.72 -33.95 6.01
N GLN A 261 4.43 -35.06 5.81
CA GLN A 261 5.12 -35.33 4.54
C GLN A 261 4.11 -35.66 3.43
N THR A 262 3.07 -36.40 3.74
CA THR A 262 1.97 -36.71 2.80
C THR A 262 1.24 -35.42 2.42
N ILE A 263 0.87 -34.59 3.41
CA ILE A 263 0.20 -33.31 3.19
C ILE A 263 1.07 -32.39 2.33
N TYR A 264 2.38 -32.33 2.61
CA TYR A 264 3.31 -31.52 1.82
C TYR A 264 3.36 -32.00 0.36
N ALA A 265 3.52 -33.30 0.13
CA ALA A 265 3.57 -33.89 -1.22
C ALA A 265 2.27 -33.66 -1.99
N ASP A 266 1.12 -33.79 -1.33
CA ASP A 266 -0.19 -33.57 -1.94
C ASP A 266 -0.39 -32.08 -2.32
N ILE A 267 0.00 -31.15 -1.46
CA ILE A 267 -0.05 -29.70 -1.76
C ILE A 267 0.91 -29.37 -2.92
N GLU A 268 2.12 -29.91 -2.90
CA GLU A 268 3.11 -29.70 -3.96
C GLU A 268 2.61 -30.20 -5.32
N ARG A 269 2.07 -31.44 -5.33
CA ARG A 269 1.48 -32.02 -6.52
C ARG A 269 0.31 -31.17 -7.05
N PHE A 270 -0.62 -30.75 -6.17
CA PHE A 270 -1.75 -29.91 -6.56
C PHE A 270 -1.29 -28.56 -7.14
N LEU A 271 -0.36 -27.89 -6.49
CA LEU A 271 0.20 -26.63 -6.99
C LEU A 271 0.83 -26.81 -8.38
N ARG A 272 1.61 -27.87 -8.59
CA ARG A 272 2.28 -28.15 -9.86
C ARG A 272 1.31 -28.52 -10.98
N GLU A 273 0.40 -29.47 -10.72
CA GLU A 273 -0.45 -30.05 -11.74
C GLU A 273 -1.68 -29.20 -12.06
N ALA A 274 -2.31 -28.64 -11.02
CA ALA A 274 -3.54 -27.86 -11.16
C ALA A 274 -3.30 -26.37 -11.37
N LEU A 275 -2.28 -25.80 -10.75
CA LEU A 275 -2.03 -24.36 -10.72
C LEU A 275 -0.71 -23.95 -11.40
N LYS A 276 0.06 -24.88 -11.95
CA LYS A 276 1.37 -24.63 -12.57
C LYS A 276 2.33 -23.79 -11.71
N LEU A 277 2.23 -23.95 -10.40
CA LEU A 277 3.04 -23.27 -9.38
C LEU A 277 3.95 -24.24 -8.65
N THR A 278 4.98 -23.71 -8.00
CA THR A 278 5.93 -24.48 -7.22
C THR A 278 6.01 -23.99 -5.78
N ILE A 279 6.20 -24.90 -4.83
CA ILE A 279 6.48 -24.55 -3.44
C ILE A 279 7.89 -23.96 -3.35
N SER A 280 8.03 -22.89 -2.57
CA SER A 280 9.34 -22.28 -2.30
C SER A 280 10.23 -23.22 -1.49
N PRO A 281 11.52 -23.38 -1.84
CA PRO A 281 12.48 -24.16 -1.04
C PRO A 281 12.71 -23.59 0.37
N LYS A 282 12.14 -22.42 0.67
CA LYS A 282 12.13 -21.79 2.01
C LYS A 282 11.05 -22.37 2.92
N SER A 283 10.18 -23.22 2.41
CA SER A 283 9.16 -23.91 3.21
C SER A 283 9.80 -24.76 4.30
N LYS A 284 9.18 -24.83 5.48
CA LYS A 284 9.76 -25.46 6.67
C LYS A 284 8.70 -26.22 7.46
N ILE A 285 9.14 -27.33 8.04
CA ILE A 285 8.38 -28.06 9.06
C ILE A 285 9.00 -27.74 10.42
N ILE A 286 8.20 -27.18 11.33
CA ILE A 286 8.63 -26.68 12.63
C ILE A 286 7.80 -27.36 13.71
N PRO A 287 8.37 -27.87 14.81
CA PRO A 287 7.59 -28.38 15.95
C PRO A 287 6.58 -27.31 16.44
N ALA A 288 5.32 -27.70 16.70
CA ALA A 288 4.27 -26.76 17.06
C ALA A 288 4.54 -25.95 18.35
N LEU A 289 5.36 -26.49 19.24
CA LEU A 289 5.76 -25.84 20.48
C LEU A 289 6.91 -24.84 20.32
N GLN A 290 7.57 -24.83 19.15
CA GLN A 290 8.64 -23.86 18.85
C GLN A 290 8.09 -22.58 18.24
N PRO A 291 8.76 -21.43 18.46
CA PRO A 291 8.36 -20.17 17.84
C PRO A 291 8.44 -20.22 16.31
N VAL A 292 7.38 -19.80 15.63
CA VAL A 292 7.32 -19.69 14.18
C VAL A 292 7.15 -18.23 13.74
N GLU A 293 7.93 -17.83 12.74
CA GLU A 293 7.76 -16.51 12.10
C GLU A 293 6.63 -16.57 11.07
N PHE A 294 5.61 -15.74 11.26
CA PHE A 294 4.51 -15.62 10.31
C PHE A 294 4.03 -14.16 10.23
N VAL A 295 3.80 -13.65 9.02
CA VAL A 295 3.28 -12.30 8.69
C VAL A 295 3.83 -11.15 9.53
N GLY A 296 5.11 -11.20 9.87
CA GLY A 296 5.78 -10.14 10.63
C GLY A 296 5.89 -10.38 12.13
N TYR A 297 5.25 -11.40 12.65
CA TYR A 297 5.27 -11.80 14.05
C TYR A 297 6.06 -13.09 14.28
N LEU A 298 6.49 -13.30 15.50
CA LEU A 298 6.99 -14.56 16.01
C LEU A 298 5.93 -15.10 16.98
N VAL A 299 5.27 -16.19 16.60
CA VAL A 299 4.15 -16.82 17.31
C VAL A 299 4.64 -18.07 18.02
N SER A 300 4.28 -18.23 19.29
CA SER A 300 4.60 -19.41 20.13
C SER A 300 3.46 -19.70 21.10
N PRO A 301 3.41 -20.85 21.78
CA PRO A 301 2.40 -21.13 22.82
C PRO A 301 2.35 -20.07 23.94
N HIS A 302 3.48 -19.41 24.21
CA HIS A 302 3.59 -18.39 25.25
C HIS A 302 3.10 -17.00 24.81
N GLY A 303 2.75 -16.82 23.55
CA GLY A 303 2.25 -15.56 23.02
C GLY A 303 2.91 -15.16 21.70
N MET A 304 2.65 -13.92 21.30
CA MET A 304 3.08 -13.32 20.05
C MET A 304 3.98 -12.12 20.32
N ARG A 305 5.05 -11.97 19.52
CA ARG A 305 5.94 -10.80 19.54
C ARG A 305 6.36 -10.40 18.12
N LEU A 306 6.79 -9.17 17.94
CA LEU A 306 7.36 -8.73 16.67
C LEU A 306 8.69 -9.43 16.39
N ARG A 307 8.96 -9.73 15.11
CA ARG A 307 10.29 -10.23 14.67
C ARG A 307 11.36 -9.20 14.97
N LYS A 308 12.58 -9.66 15.26
CA LYS A 308 13.75 -8.78 15.47
C LYS A 308 13.97 -7.80 14.29
N LYS A 309 13.78 -8.28 13.04
CA LYS A 309 13.90 -7.44 11.83
C LYS A 309 12.84 -6.33 11.80
N THR A 310 11.59 -6.64 12.16
CA THR A 310 10.49 -5.67 12.25
C THR A 310 10.77 -4.62 13.32
N SER A 311 11.15 -5.02 14.54
CA SER A 311 11.48 -4.09 15.62
C SER A 311 12.66 -3.17 15.28
N ARG A 312 13.70 -3.69 14.61
CA ARG A 312 14.83 -2.87 14.13
C ARG A 312 14.41 -1.88 13.05
N HIS A 313 13.50 -2.29 12.18
CA HIS A 313 12.95 -1.41 11.15
C HIS A 313 12.14 -0.27 11.77
N ILE A 314 11.22 -0.58 12.70
CA ILE A 314 10.44 0.41 13.44
C ILE A 314 11.36 1.46 14.07
N LYS A 315 12.38 1.03 14.80
CA LYS A 315 13.35 1.94 15.42
C LYS A 315 14.06 2.85 14.42
N ARG A 316 14.46 2.31 13.25
CA ARG A 316 15.10 3.10 12.19
C ARG A 316 14.13 4.07 11.52
N SER A 317 12.93 3.62 11.25
CA SER A 317 11.87 4.43 10.65
C SER A 317 11.51 5.62 11.56
N LEU A 318 11.31 5.37 12.86
CA LEU A 318 10.99 6.42 13.82
C LEU A 318 12.10 7.48 13.93
N ARG A 319 13.37 7.07 13.98
CA ARG A 319 14.48 8.03 13.96
C ARG A 319 14.57 8.82 12.64
N SER A 320 14.14 8.22 11.52
CA SER A 320 14.05 8.92 10.24
C SER A 320 12.93 9.94 10.23
N ILE A 321 11.77 9.59 10.79
CA ILE A 321 10.61 10.48 10.97
C ILE A 321 10.95 11.64 11.89
N GLU A 322 11.59 11.38 13.03
CA GLU A 322 12.07 12.40 13.97
C GLU A 322 12.97 13.43 13.27
N ARG A 323 13.98 12.95 12.51
CA ARG A 323 14.85 13.84 11.71
C ARG A 323 14.09 14.60 10.63
N ALA A 324 13.21 13.93 9.88
CA ALA A 324 12.43 14.57 8.83
C ALA A 324 11.48 15.64 9.38
N TYR A 325 10.94 15.41 10.59
CA TYR A 325 10.15 16.42 11.29
C TYR A 325 11.03 17.58 11.75
N ALA A 326 12.17 17.30 12.42
CA ALA A 326 13.10 18.32 12.86
C ALA A 326 13.58 19.24 11.72
N GLU A 327 13.81 18.68 10.54
CA GLU A 327 14.24 19.41 9.33
C GLU A 327 13.08 20.05 8.54
N GLY A 328 11.85 20.02 9.04
CA GLY A 328 10.70 20.62 8.36
C GLY A 328 10.19 19.88 7.11
N ARG A 329 10.75 18.71 6.77
CA ARG A 329 10.37 17.94 5.58
C ARG A 329 9.00 17.24 5.68
N ILE A 330 8.48 17.09 6.88
CA ILE A 330 7.13 16.53 7.15
C ILE A 330 6.43 17.33 8.23
N GLY A 331 5.09 17.40 8.16
CA GLY A 331 4.22 17.99 9.19
C GLY A 331 4.09 17.10 10.42
N LEU A 332 3.57 17.70 11.52
CA LEU A 332 3.33 17.02 12.79
C LEU A 332 2.34 15.85 12.63
N ASP A 333 1.24 16.07 11.92
CA ASP A 333 0.20 15.04 11.69
C ASP A 333 0.78 13.78 11.08
N ARG A 334 1.66 13.92 10.08
CA ARG A 334 2.31 12.79 9.43
C ARG A 334 3.29 12.06 10.37
N ALA A 335 4.00 12.81 11.20
CA ALA A 335 4.92 12.25 12.18
C ALA A 335 4.15 11.45 13.25
N LEU A 336 3.10 12.05 13.82
CA LEU A 336 2.23 11.42 14.82
C LEU A 336 1.54 10.17 14.28
N ALA A 337 0.90 10.25 13.10
CA ALA A 337 0.24 9.10 12.47
C ALA A 337 1.21 7.92 12.27
N THR A 338 2.48 8.19 11.95
CA THR A 338 3.50 7.13 11.83
C THR A 338 3.84 6.50 13.18
N ILE A 339 4.00 7.31 14.23
CA ILE A 339 4.28 6.84 15.59
C ILE A 339 3.10 6.01 16.10
N GLU A 340 1.88 6.50 15.99
CA GLU A 340 0.64 5.82 16.41
C GLU A 340 0.45 4.47 15.68
N SER A 341 0.71 4.43 14.37
CA SER A 341 0.67 3.19 13.61
C SER A 341 1.62 2.13 14.17
N TYR A 342 2.83 2.52 14.56
CA TYR A 342 3.77 1.58 15.18
C TYR A 342 3.40 1.22 16.62
N PHE A 343 2.83 2.13 17.39
CA PHE A 343 2.27 1.82 18.71
C PHE A 343 1.16 0.76 18.58
N GLY A 344 0.18 0.97 17.71
CA GLY A 344 -0.90 0.02 17.45
C GLY A 344 -0.41 -1.39 17.08
N MET A 345 0.69 -1.49 16.30
CA MET A 345 1.33 -2.80 16.03
C MET A 345 1.83 -3.51 17.30
N THR A 346 2.21 -2.76 18.34
CA THR A 346 2.77 -3.31 19.58
C THR A 346 1.73 -3.64 20.65
N GLU A 347 0.52 -3.12 20.54
CA GLU A 347 -0.56 -3.36 21.51
C GLU A 347 -1.04 -4.81 21.51
N HIS A 348 -1.03 -5.43 20.32
CA HIS A 348 -1.53 -6.78 20.12
C HIS A 348 -0.50 -7.89 20.30
N CYS A 349 0.70 -7.55 20.81
CA CYS A 349 1.78 -8.51 21.04
C CYS A 349 2.64 -8.11 22.24
N SER A 350 3.59 -8.97 22.64
CA SER A 350 4.55 -8.64 23.70
C SER A 350 5.52 -7.52 23.27
N GLY A 351 5.00 -6.29 23.23
CA GLY A 351 5.67 -5.09 22.70
C GLY A 351 6.16 -4.11 23.76
N TYR A 352 6.06 -4.42 25.06
CA TYR A 352 6.40 -3.49 26.16
C TYR A 352 7.77 -2.82 26.01
N ASN A 353 8.82 -3.60 25.78
CA ASN A 353 10.18 -3.06 25.64
C ASN A 353 10.34 -2.13 24.41
N LEU A 354 9.58 -2.37 23.34
CA LEU A 354 9.63 -1.49 22.16
C LEU A 354 8.86 -0.19 22.45
N ARG A 355 7.69 -0.26 23.07
CA ARG A 355 6.91 0.93 23.46
C ARG A 355 7.70 1.82 24.41
N ARG A 356 8.31 1.22 25.47
CA ARG A 356 9.19 1.96 26.37
C ARG A 356 10.34 2.61 25.63
N TRP A 357 11.01 1.86 24.73
CA TRP A 357 12.08 2.43 23.92
C TRP A 357 11.60 3.62 23.07
N ILE A 358 10.40 3.54 22.46
CA ILE A 358 9.83 4.64 21.68
C ILE A 358 9.64 5.86 22.57
N ALA A 359 9.01 5.69 23.76
CA ALA A 359 8.79 6.77 24.71
C ALA A 359 10.09 7.42 25.22
N ASP A 360 11.14 6.61 25.44
CA ASP A 360 12.42 7.07 25.98
C ASP A 360 13.33 7.74 24.93
N HIS A 361 13.11 7.48 23.59
CA HIS A 361 14.10 7.84 22.58
C HIS A 361 13.55 8.62 21.38
N ILE A 362 12.26 8.84 21.29
CA ILE A 362 11.65 9.55 20.16
C ILE A 362 10.98 10.81 20.70
N ALA A 363 11.52 11.97 20.33
CA ALA A 363 10.99 13.29 20.66
C ALA A 363 10.83 14.10 19.37
N LEU A 364 9.61 14.56 19.11
CA LEU A 364 9.35 15.43 17.97
C LEU A 364 9.67 16.88 18.36
N GLN A 365 10.83 17.35 17.95
CA GLN A 365 11.24 18.72 18.13
C GLN A 365 11.63 19.30 16.78
N ARG A 366 11.16 20.51 16.46
CA ARG A 366 11.69 21.28 15.33
C ARG A 366 13.11 21.71 15.69
N LYS A 367 14.05 21.56 14.77
CA LYS A 367 15.26 22.33 14.84
C LYS A 367 14.83 23.79 14.66
N GLU A 368 15.19 24.62 15.59
CA GLU A 368 15.15 26.04 15.33
C GLU A 368 15.87 26.26 13.99
N PRO A 369 15.24 26.94 13.02
CA PRO A 369 16.00 27.35 11.87
C PRO A 369 17.25 28.07 12.42
N ASP A 370 18.44 27.75 11.88
CA ASP A 370 19.61 28.63 12.10
C ASP A 370 19.16 30.00 11.68
N MET A 371 18.68 30.79 12.64
CA MET A 371 18.23 32.14 12.43
C MET A 371 19.48 32.99 12.24
N LYS A 372 20.12 32.83 11.12
CA LYS A 372 20.72 34.01 10.48
C LYS A 372 19.51 34.78 9.95
N LEU A 373 19.04 35.74 10.74
CA LEU A 373 18.28 36.84 10.15
C LEU A 373 19.01 37.18 8.86
N PRO A 374 18.31 37.28 7.74
CA PRO A 374 18.94 37.75 6.51
C PRO A 374 19.77 38.96 6.90
N ASP A 375 21.07 38.90 6.65
CA ASP A 375 22.00 39.92 7.11
C ASP A 375 21.40 41.27 6.75
N ALA A 376 21.02 42.04 7.77
CA ALA A 376 20.40 43.35 7.58
C ALA A 376 21.34 44.31 6.80
N THR A 377 22.61 43.92 6.73
CA THR A 377 23.66 44.61 5.97
C THR A 377 23.86 44.06 4.57
N ALA A 378 23.21 42.91 4.22
CA ALA A 378 23.31 42.40 2.87
C ALA A 378 22.68 43.43 1.90
N PRO A 379 23.39 43.83 0.85
CA PRO A 379 22.88 44.83 -0.08
C PRO A 379 21.52 44.34 -0.64
N PRO A 380 20.58 45.28 -0.87
CA PRO A 380 19.35 44.97 -1.59
C PRO A 380 19.70 44.30 -2.92
N ASP A 381 18.80 43.48 -3.47
CA ASP A 381 18.96 42.96 -4.80
C ASP A 381 19.13 44.09 -5.83
N GLU A 382 19.40 43.79 -7.10
CA GLU A 382 19.58 44.78 -8.17
C GLU A 382 18.37 45.72 -8.33
N THR A 383 17.20 45.36 -7.69
CA THR A 383 15.99 46.20 -7.67
C THR A 383 15.83 47.04 -6.41
N GLY A 384 16.69 46.89 -5.41
CA GLY A 384 16.71 47.70 -4.19
C GLY A 384 15.64 47.39 -3.15
N ARG A 385 14.94 46.24 -3.24
CA ARG A 385 13.71 45.99 -2.48
C ARG A 385 13.78 44.72 -1.65
N ARG A 386 13.54 44.84 -0.32
CA ARG A 386 13.26 43.74 0.58
C ARG A 386 12.06 44.09 1.45
N PHE A 387 11.13 43.16 1.50
CA PHE A 387 9.89 43.34 2.24
C PHE A 387 9.70 42.22 3.24
N TYR A 388 9.36 42.55 4.48
CA TYR A 388 9.07 41.62 5.55
C TYR A 388 7.70 41.94 6.14
N ASP A 389 6.85 40.94 6.29
CA ASP A 389 5.60 41.02 7.02
C ASP A 389 5.67 40.19 8.29
N ILE A 390 5.14 40.72 9.40
CA ILE A 390 5.18 40.09 10.72
C ILE A 390 3.77 39.85 11.16
N LEU A 391 3.41 38.57 11.30
CA LEU A 391 2.09 38.18 11.75
C LEU A 391 2.18 37.60 13.16
N PRO A 392 1.57 38.27 14.18
CA PRO A 392 1.49 37.71 15.53
C PRO A 392 0.65 36.45 15.55
N GLN A 393 1.07 35.49 16.39
CA GLN A 393 0.38 34.23 16.62
C GLN A 393 -0.30 34.24 18.00
N GLU A 394 -1.32 33.43 18.20
CA GLU A 394 -2.08 33.33 19.47
C GLU A 394 -1.22 32.86 20.66
N ASP A 395 -0.10 32.18 20.40
CA ASP A 395 0.84 31.70 21.42
C ASP A 395 1.89 32.75 21.85
N GLY A 396 1.77 33.99 21.37
CA GLY A 396 2.70 35.09 21.69
C GLY A 396 3.98 35.09 20.84
N THR A 397 4.08 34.19 19.87
CA THR A 397 5.16 34.23 18.86
C THR A 397 4.75 35.01 17.64
N VAL A 398 5.70 35.30 16.75
CA VAL A 398 5.44 35.97 15.47
C VAL A 398 5.99 35.14 14.31
N ASP A 399 5.31 35.20 13.19
CA ASP A 399 5.79 34.65 11.92
C ASP A 399 6.28 35.80 11.04
N VAL A 400 7.47 35.65 10.45
CA VAL A 400 8.06 36.62 9.54
C VAL A 400 8.02 36.08 8.11
N TYR A 401 7.47 36.85 7.18
CA TYR A 401 7.36 36.53 5.78
C TYR A 401 8.26 37.44 4.95
N LEU A 402 8.99 36.87 4.00
CA LEU A 402 9.69 37.63 2.97
C LEU A 402 8.85 37.62 1.70
N ASN A 403 8.54 38.79 1.17
CA ASN A 403 7.91 38.91 -0.13
C ASN A 403 8.99 39.30 -1.17
N PRO A 404 9.37 38.39 -2.07
CA PRO A 404 10.47 38.62 -2.99
C PRO A 404 10.11 39.54 -4.18
N ASP A 405 8.82 39.78 -4.45
CA ASP A 405 8.43 40.38 -5.73
C ASP A 405 7.24 41.35 -5.57
N VAL A 406 7.53 42.62 -5.33
CA VAL A 406 6.51 43.68 -5.18
C VAL A 406 6.04 44.21 -6.56
N THR A 407 6.73 43.85 -7.63
CA THR A 407 6.45 44.39 -8.98
C THR A 407 5.23 43.77 -9.65
N THR A 408 4.69 42.66 -9.10
CA THR A 408 3.53 41.93 -9.67
C THR A 408 2.18 42.34 -9.14
N TYR A 409 2.08 43.31 -8.22
CA TYR A 409 0.82 43.71 -7.55
C TYR A 409 0.15 44.94 -8.14
N THR A 410 0.21 45.15 -9.45
CA THR A 410 -0.39 46.34 -10.09
C THR A 410 -1.91 46.21 -10.31
N ASP A 411 -2.55 45.06 -10.05
CA ASP A 411 -3.96 44.83 -10.44
C ASP A 411 -4.98 44.78 -9.31
N GLY A 412 -4.70 45.17 -8.07
CA GLY A 412 -5.69 45.38 -7.02
C GLY A 412 -6.59 44.17 -6.65
N ALA A 413 -6.21 42.94 -7.02
CA ALA A 413 -6.93 41.74 -6.68
C ALA A 413 -6.18 40.94 -5.62
N ALA A 414 -6.87 40.64 -4.52
CA ALA A 414 -6.39 39.88 -3.37
C ALA A 414 -5.91 38.45 -3.77
N ARG A 415 -4.64 38.37 -4.20
CA ARG A 415 -3.92 37.11 -4.42
C ARG A 415 -2.67 36.99 -3.55
N GLU A 416 -2.66 37.67 -2.48
CA GLU A 416 -1.48 38.17 -1.79
C GLU A 416 -0.73 37.12 -0.97
N TYR A 417 -1.38 36.07 -0.55
CA TYR A 417 -0.75 35.06 0.32
C TYR A 417 -0.11 33.88 -0.41
N ASP A 418 -0.35 33.72 -1.71
CA ASP A 418 0.18 32.60 -2.47
C ASP A 418 1.65 32.77 -2.90
N VAL A 419 2.19 34.02 -2.80
CA VAL A 419 3.54 34.35 -3.28
C VAL A 419 4.49 34.68 -2.13
N ALA A 420 3.99 34.99 -0.93
CA ALA A 420 4.83 35.28 0.23
C ALA A 420 5.57 34.03 0.71
N VAL A 421 6.88 34.02 0.69
CA VAL A 421 7.70 32.95 1.24
C VAL A 421 7.80 33.14 2.74
N ARG A 422 7.21 32.26 3.51
CA ARG A 422 7.35 32.25 4.97
C ARG A 422 8.78 31.90 5.35
N VAL A 423 9.51 32.89 5.84
CA VAL A 423 10.95 32.79 6.12
C VAL A 423 11.19 32.23 7.51
N ILE A 424 10.38 32.62 8.51
CA ILE A 424 10.58 32.23 9.90
C ILE A 424 9.21 32.01 10.57
N ARG A 425 9.07 30.95 11.37
CA ARG A 425 7.87 30.66 12.17
C ARG A 425 8.19 30.65 13.65
N GLY A 426 7.29 31.18 14.45
CA GLY A 426 7.33 31.04 15.89
C GLY A 426 8.52 31.74 16.53
N VAL A 427 8.88 32.91 16.04
CA VAL A 427 9.96 33.75 16.61
C VAL A 427 9.48 34.31 17.94
N ILE A 428 10.26 34.11 18.99
CA ILE A 428 10.02 34.82 20.25
C ILE A 428 10.42 36.29 20.03
N PRO A 429 9.51 37.24 20.19
CA PRO A 429 9.85 38.68 20.03
C PRO A 429 10.95 39.06 20.99
N TRP A 430 11.92 39.88 20.52
CA TRP A 430 12.93 40.49 21.39
C TRP A 430 12.64 41.97 21.57
N ASP A 431 13.15 42.54 22.64
CA ASP A 431 13.01 43.99 22.90
C ASP A 431 13.59 44.80 21.73
N GLY A 432 12.75 45.67 21.15
CA GLY A 432 13.09 46.46 19.99
C GLY A 432 12.89 45.81 18.60
N MET A 433 12.43 44.57 18.54
CA MET A 433 12.14 43.85 17.30
C MET A 433 11.10 44.60 16.43
N GLU A 434 10.00 45.05 17.04
CA GLU A 434 8.95 45.78 16.32
C GLU A 434 9.45 47.12 15.80
N GLU A 435 10.28 47.85 16.58
CA GLU A 435 10.83 49.12 16.15
C GLU A 435 11.84 48.95 15.02
N ASP A 436 12.72 47.97 15.08
CA ASP A 436 13.71 47.69 14.04
C ASP A 436 13.04 47.24 12.74
N ILE A 437 12.04 46.34 12.80
CA ILE A 437 11.34 45.88 11.62
C ILE A 437 10.37 46.93 11.09
N ARG A 438 9.72 47.70 11.97
CA ARG A 438 8.86 48.82 11.60
C ARG A 438 9.68 49.96 10.94
N ALA A 439 10.83 50.33 11.49
CA ALA A 439 11.71 51.34 10.89
C ALA A 439 12.19 50.92 9.48
N ARG A 440 12.47 49.63 9.27
CA ARG A 440 12.85 49.10 7.97
C ARG A 440 11.68 49.03 6.99
N TYR A 441 10.48 48.72 7.49
CA TYR A 441 9.25 48.76 6.73
C TYR A 441 8.90 50.20 6.31
N GLU A 442 8.98 51.14 7.22
CA GLU A 442 8.74 52.56 6.95
C GLU A 442 9.76 53.12 5.94
N ALA A 443 11.04 52.81 6.11
CA ALA A 443 12.09 53.21 5.17
C ALA A 443 11.87 52.59 3.77
N TRP A 444 11.32 51.40 3.70
CA TRP A 444 10.95 50.76 2.46
C TRP A 444 9.70 51.42 1.84
N CYS A 445 8.67 51.74 2.63
CA CYS A 445 7.48 52.44 2.18
C CYS A 445 7.80 53.84 1.64
N GLU A 446 8.78 54.52 2.20
CA GLU A 446 9.28 55.82 1.69
C GLU A 446 10.06 55.69 0.36
N SER A 447 10.61 54.53 0.08
CA SER A 447 11.39 54.25 -1.13
C SER A 447 10.60 53.67 -2.28
N ALA A 448 9.36 53.23 -2.04
CA ALA A 448 8.47 52.58 -3.01
C ALA A 448 7.15 53.36 -3.17
N GLU A 449 6.63 53.51 -4.40
CA GLU A 449 5.26 53.90 -4.63
C GLU A 449 4.35 52.81 -4.09
N VAL A 450 3.74 53.07 -2.94
CA VAL A 450 3.12 52.05 -2.07
C VAL A 450 1.74 51.73 -2.54
N ILE A 451 1.48 50.45 -2.61
CA ILE A 451 0.14 49.88 -2.53
C ILE A 451 -0.13 49.48 -1.07
N HIS A 452 -1.00 50.21 -0.38
CA HIS A 452 -1.52 49.79 0.91
C HIS A 452 -2.37 48.53 0.75
N LEU A 453 -2.02 47.51 1.49
CA LEU A 453 -2.88 46.34 1.72
C LEU A 453 -3.99 46.64 2.73
#